data_9025febdb11f0b8935f1ea38e73a22ca
#
_entry.id   9025febdb11f0b8935f1ea38e73a22ca
#
_cell.length_a   1.000
_cell.length_b   1.000
_cell.length_c   1.000
_cell.angle_alpha   90.00
_cell.angle_beta   90.00
_cell.angle_gamma   90.00
#
_symmetry.space_group_name_H-M   'P 1'
#
loop_
_entity.id
_entity.type
_entity.pdbx_description
1 polymer ?
#
loop_
_entity_poly.entity_id
_entity_poly.type
_entity_poly.pdbx_seq_one_letter_code
_entity_poly.pdbx_strand_id
1 'polypeptide(L)'
;MIDHIDNYNTIISTEALDTLTAERESHLQPLVFVEPDRYAAYTGMRSLVIVGDSGSGKTALRLALTRQVAPENTPPTYLVVNWQPEPFEDVHGSPAVRVFVRQALHACATTLLTILVKHPDLFRRAPPTVQMTFHWFIQAHISADRQHLWASMAEQAVNDEGKALGQHLIFEPATAILYPDTTEQRIIAHLTATLQRIGIRGVWITIDGFDPWLRGSTALVSEQMIAILSTLELLDLNGFAIKMFAPRALESDITRSWGIVKGRIELDTLTWTPEQLTTITERHIAAKIGKPSLHLSDLCVADRDIRDWLQRYGGSTPRGWLRLIRPLVDAFAAAGASHPLPHSVWNSLKRTHPPRLSIDLKADRVFIGEAEIVGLQPRSYRLLRYLYE
;
A
#
# COMPACT_ATOMS: atom_id res chain seq x y z
N MET A 1 17.87 -8.24 27.42
CA MET A 1 17.01 -7.97 26.25
C MET A 1 15.57 -7.71 26.71
N ILE A 2 15.39 -6.80 27.71
CA ILE A 2 14.06 -6.43 28.29
C ILE A 2 14.03 -4.95 28.73
N ASP A 3 14.96 -4.08 28.24
CA ASP A 3 15.09 -2.69 28.75
C ASP A 3 14.62 -1.60 27.77
N HIS A 4 13.70 -1.90 26.83
CA HIS A 4 13.18 -0.89 25.90
C HIS A 4 11.67 -0.63 26.02
N ILE A 5 11.02 -1.04 27.12
CA ILE A 5 9.54 -0.85 27.29
C ILE A 5 9.20 0.40 28.12
N ASP A 6 10.15 1.04 28.80
CA ASP A 6 9.85 2.07 29.81
C ASP A 6 9.74 3.52 29.30
N ASN A 7 9.70 3.77 27.98
CA ASN A 7 9.58 5.13 27.44
C ASN A 7 8.24 5.44 26.72
N TYR A 8 7.18 4.65 26.94
CA TYR A 8 5.86 4.88 26.35
C TYR A 8 4.91 5.73 27.22
N ASN A 9 5.41 6.65 28.01
CA ASN A 9 4.62 7.78 28.52
C ASN A 9 4.48 8.87 27.44
N THR A 10 4.28 8.48 26.19
CA THR A 10 4.03 9.40 25.10
C THR A 10 2.58 9.81 25.19
N ILE A 11 2.37 11.08 25.50
CA ILE A 11 1.16 11.89 25.36
C ILE A 11 0.26 11.29 24.28
N ILE A 12 -0.92 10.81 24.67
CA ILE A 12 -1.97 10.35 23.76
C ILE A 12 -2.41 11.57 22.95
N SER A 13 -1.75 11.80 21.81
CA SER A 13 -2.16 12.83 20.86
C SER A 13 -3.37 12.28 20.10
N THR A 14 -4.54 12.80 20.46
CA THR A 14 -5.81 12.45 19.82
C THR A 14 -5.90 12.86 18.35
N GLU A 15 -5.04 13.76 17.89
CA GLU A 15 -4.92 14.15 16.47
C GLU A 15 -4.56 12.98 15.53
N ALA A 16 -4.01 11.92 16.08
CA ALA A 16 -3.47 10.80 15.29
C ALA A 16 -4.53 9.88 14.66
N LEU A 17 -5.77 9.85 15.11
CA LEU A 17 -6.81 8.97 14.53
C LEU A 17 -7.39 9.49 13.20
N ASP A 18 -7.32 10.78 12.91
CA ASP A 18 -7.83 11.36 11.65
C ASP A 18 -6.83 11.27 10.49
N THR A 19 -5.55 11.19 10.79
CA THR A 19 -4.47 11.17 9.79
C THR A 19 -3.86 9.80 9.56
N LEU A 20 -4.59 8.74 9.94
CA LEU A 20 -4.15 7.35 9.78
C LEU A 20 -3.85 7.02 8.32
N THR A 21 -2.59 7.18 7.93
CA THR A 21 -2.06 6.60 6.71
C THR A 21 -1.11 5.48 7.09
N ALA A 22 -1.30 4.31 6.49
CA ALA A 22 -0.49 3.13 6.78
C ALA A 22 1.02 3.39 6.58
N GLU A 23 1.39 4.34 5.73
CA GLU A 23 2.77 4.74 5.48
C GLU A 23 3.38 5.52 6.65
N ARG A 24 2.62 6.47 7.22
CA ARG A 24 3.08 7.26 8.38
C ARG A 24 3.20 6.42 9.65
N GLU A 25 2.34 5.41 9.79
CA GLU A 25 2.29 4.51 10.93
C GLU A 25 2.89 3.13 10.60
N SER A 26 3.84 3.09 9.68
CA SER A 26 4.44 1.83 9.23
C SER A 26 5.01 0.99 10.38
N HIS A 27 5.48 1.60 11.47
CA HIS A 27 5.96 0.92 12.68
C HIS A 27 4.84 0.21 13.47
N LEU A 28 3.60 0.72 13.44
CA LEU A 28 2.45 0.11 14.12
C LEU A 28 1.80 -0.99 13.27
N GLN A 29 2.04 -0.99 11.99
CA GLN A 29 1.40 -1.87 11.03
C GLN A 29 1.47 -3.37 11.38
N PRO A 30 2.60 -3.93 11.89
CA PRO A 30 2.64 -5.32 12.32
C PRO A 30 1.70 -5.65 13.48
N LEU A 31 1.37 -4.65 14.31
CA LEU A 31 0.50 -4.81 15.47
C LEU A 31 -0.99 -4.71 15.10
N VAL A 32 -1.31 -3.86 14.12
CA VAL A 32 -2.70 -3.52 13.78
C VAL A 32 -3.24 -4.26 12.56
N PHE A 33 -2.36 -4.85 11.74
CA PHE A 33 -2.77 -5.51 10.50
C PHE A 33 -3.60 -6.77 10.80
N VAL A 34 -4.71 -6.90 10.07
CA VAL A 34 -5.54 -8.11 10.02
C VAL A 34 -5.49 -8.63 8.59
N GLU A 35 -5.23 -9.91 8.44
CA GLU A 35 -5.18 -10.54 7.13
C GLU A 35 -6.59 -10.66 6.53
N PRO A 36 -6.81 -10.19 5.28
CA PRO A 36 -8.05 -10.50 4.57
C PRO A 36 -8.10 -12.00 4.21
N ASP A 37 -9.29 -12.53 3.97
CA ASP A 37 -9.53 -13.96 3.75
C ASP A 37 -8.65 -14.58 2.66
N ARG A 38 -8.30 -13.81 1.62
CA ARG A 38 -7.50 -14.29 0.49
C ARG A 38 -6.02 -13.89 0.56
N TYR A 39 -5.54 -13.44 1.71
CA TYR A 39 -4.18 -12.89 1.88
C TYR A 39 -3.08 -13.83 1.33
N ALA A 40 -3.15 -15.13 1.62
CA ALA A 40 -2.16 -16.10 1.15
C ALA A 40 -2.08 -16.18 -0.40
N ALA A 41 -3.20 -15.99 -1.11
CA ALA A 41 -3.23 -16.01 -2.56
C ALA A 41 -2.50 -14.80 -3.19
N TYR A 42 -2.34 -13.71 -2.44
CA TYR A 42 -1.70 -12.49 -2.94
C TYR A 42 -0.17 -12.54 -2.94
N THR A 43 0.44 -13.50 -2.21
CA THR A 43 1.89 -13.59 -2.02
C THR A 43 2.66 -14.26 -3.18
N GLY A 44 1.95 -14.83 -4.16
CA GLY A 44 2.55 -15.51 -5.31
C GLY A 44 3.03 -14.57 -6.43
N MET A 45 3.61 -15.17 -7.48
CA MET A 45 4.09 -14.46 -8.69
C MET A 45 2.98 -14.12 -9.70
N ARG A 46 1.72 -14.40 -9.39
CA ARG A 46 0.61 -14.02 -10.26
C ARG A 46 0.39 -12.51 -10.20
N SER A 47 0.21 -11.87 -11.35
CA SER A 47 -0.22 -10.48 -11.39
C SER A 47 -1.63 -10.33 -10.84
N LEU A 48 -1.86 -9.25 -10.06
CA LEU A 48 -3.06 -9.07 -9.26
C LEU A 48 -3.45 -7.58 -9.23
N VAL A 49 -4.74 -7.31 -9.37
CA VAL A 49 -5.32 -6.01 -9.08
C VAL A 49 -6.29 -6.16 -7.91
N ILE A 50 -6.07 -5.39 -6.86
CA ILE A 50 -6.95 -5.31 -5.70
C ILE A 50 -7.63 -3.95 -5.72
N VAL A 51 -8.95 -3.96 -5.88
CA VAL A 51 -9.76 -2.74 -5.85
C VAL A 51 -10.41 -2.57 -4.47
N GLY A 52 -10.68 -1.33 -4.10
CA GLY A 52 -11.39 -1.04 -2.85
C GLY A 52 -11.63 0.44 -2.65
N ASP A 53 -12.57 0.75 -1.77
CA ASP A 53 -12.91 2.12 -1.41
C ASP A 53 -11.76 2.85 -0.70
N SER A 54 -11.82 4.18 -0.63
CA SER A 54 -10.88 4.95 0.16
C SER A 54 -10.99 4.54 1.63
N GLY A 55 -9.84 4.28 2.26
CA GLY A 55 -9.81 3.81 3.66
C GLY A 55 -10.06 2.31 3.85
N SER A 56 -10.21 1.51 2.78
CA SER A 56 -10.37 0.05 2.88
C SER A 56 -9.11 -0.70 3.35
N GLY A 57 -7.95 -0.04 3.42
CA GLY A 57 -6.70 -0.66 3.87
C GLY A 57 -5.80 -1.20 2.75
N LYS A 58 -6.00 -0.80 1.48
CA LYS A 58 -5.15 -1.19 0.34
C LYS A 58 -3.66 -0.97 0.58
N THR A 59 -3.29 0.21 1.03
CA THR A 59 -1.90 0.54 1.35
C THR A 59 -1.36 -0.29 2.52
N ALA A 60 -2.19 -0.55 3.55
CA ALA A 60 -1.82 -1.44 4.64
C ALA A 60 -1.55 -2.87 4.15
N LEU A 61 -2.40 -3.38 3.26
CA LEU A 61 -2.22 -4.68 2.62
C LEU A 61 -0.94 -4.72 1.77
N ARG A 62 -0.68 -3.70 0.94
CA ARG A 62 0.57 -3.58 0.18
C ARG A 62 1.80 -3.66 1.07
N LEU A 63 1.82 -2.89 2.17
CA LEU A 63 2.92 -2.88 3.12
C LEU A 63 3.11 -4.24 3.82
N ALA A 64 2.01 -4.90 4.20
CA ALA A 64 2.07 -6.23 4.81
C ALA A 64 2.64 -7.27 3.84
N LEU A 65 2.16 -7.31 2.59
CA LEU A 65 2.69 -8.18 1.55
C LEU A 65 4.18 -7.90 1.27
N THR A 66 4.56 -6.62 1.17
CA THR A 66 5.97 -6.24 0.95
C THR A 66 6.86 -6.76 2.07
N ARG A 67 6.48 -6.57 3.34
CA ARG A 67 7.25 -7.06 4.49
C ARG A 67 7.38 -8.57 4.52
N GLN A 68 6.34 -9.29 4.13
CA GLN A 68 6.38 -10.75 4.11
C GLN A 68 7.40 -11.29 3.12
N VAL A 69 7.53 -10.66 1.95
CA VAL A 69 8.40 -11.16 0.87
C VAL A 69 9.75 -10.45 0.77
N ALA A 70 9.87 -9.28 1.38
CA ALA A 70 11.09 -8.48 1.46
C ALA A 70 11.26 -7.93 2.90
N PRO A 71 11.55 -8.78 3.89
CA PRO A 71 11.78 -8.37 5.27
C PRO A 71 13.07 -7.55 5.38
N GLU A 72 13.12 -6.64 6.36
CA GLU A 72 14.21 -5.66 6.49
C GLU A 72 15.60 -6.27 6.75
N ASN A 73 15.63 -7.35 7.52
CA ASN A 73 16.87 -7.92 8.06
C ASN A 73 17.37 -9.18 7.35
N THR A 74 16.67 -9.64 6.34
CA THR A 74 17.04 -10.84 5.56
C THR A 74 16.95 -10.55 4.08
N PRO A 75 17.72 -11.28 3.25
CA PRO A 75 17.58 -11.18 1.79
C PRO A 75 16.13 -11.36 1.35
N PRO A 76 15.61 -10.55 0.44
CA PRO A 76 14.22 -10.62 0.01
C PRO A 76 13.96 -11.85 -0.86
N THR A 77 12.75 -12.40 -0.77
CA THR A 77 12.28 -13.45 -1.69
C THR A 77 12.03 -12.91 -3.10
N TYR A 78 11.56 -11.66 -3.20
CA TYR A 78 11.31 -10.96 -4.45
C TYR A 78 11.93 -9.56 -4.42
N LEU A 79 12.38 -9.08 -5.57
CA LEU A 79 12.68 -7.65 -5.75
C LEU A 79 11.36 -6.88 -5.80
N VAL A 80 10.97 -6.27 -4.68
CA VAL A 80 9.71 -5.51 -4.58
C VAL A 80 9.97 -4.05 -4.89
N VAL A 81 9.43 -3.59 -6.00
CA VAL A 81 9.54 -2.21 -6.47
C VAL A 81 8.23 -1.49 -6.23
N ASN A 82 8.27 -0.45 -5.42
CA ASN A 82 7.11 0.41 -5.22
C ASN A 82 7.12 1.51 -6.28
N TRP A 83 6.25 1.37 -7.26
CA TRP A 83 6.07 2.37 -8.30
C TRP A 83 4.82 3.20 -7.98
N GLN A 84 5.03 4.50 -7.80
CA GLN A 84 3.95 5.47 -7.70
C GLN A 84 3.74 6.06 -9.07
N PRO A 85 2.52 5.95 -9.60
CA PRO A 85 2.22 6.55 -10.87
C PRO A 85 2.45 8.08 -10.78
N GLU A 86 3.13 8.68 -11.75
CA GLU A 86 3.18 10.12 -11.97
C GLU A 86 2.30 10.45 -13.17
N PRO A 87 1.56 11.57 -13.19
CA PRO A 87 0.77 11.93 -14.34
C PRO A 87 1.68 12.02 -15.58
N PHE A 88 1.43 11.13 -16.55
CA PHE A 88 2.05 11.28 -17.86
C PHE A 88 1.22 12.31 -18.62
N GLU A 89 1.60 13.58 -18.57
CA GLU A 89 0.95 14.61 -19.37
C GLU A 89 1.09 14.23 -20.85
N ASP A 90 -0.04 14.18 -21.57
CA ASP A 90 -0.14 13.94 -23.02
C ASP A 90 0.41 12.59 -23.56
N VAL A 91 0.55 11.56 -22.74
CA VAL A 91 1.04 10.24 -23.19
C VAL A 91 -0.07 9.20 -23.19
N HIS A 92 -0.49 8.74 -24.37
CA HIS A 92 -1.57 7.78 -24.58
C HIS A 92 -1.07 6.44 -25.16
N GLY A 93 -1.74 5.34 -24.84
CA GLY A 93 -1.51 4.03 -25.46
C GLY A 93 -0.09 3.46 -25.31
N SER A 94 0.52 3.00 -26.41
CA SER A 94 1.86 2.39 -26.42
C SER A 94 2.99 3.26 -25.86
N PRO A 95 3.01 4.59 -26.03
CA PRO A 95 3.95 5.48 -25.34
C PRO A 95 3.85 5.40 -23.82
N ALA A 96 2.65 5.31 -23.24
CA ALA A 96 2.47 5.17 -21.79
C ALA A 96 3.12 3.89 -21.24
N VAL A 97 3.01 2.77 -21.98
CA VAL A 97 3.67 1.52 -21.61
C VAL A 97 5.19 1.68 -21.61
N ARG A 98 5.78 2.35 -22.59
CA ARG A 98 7.24 2.58 -22.64
C ARG A 98 7.71 3.45 -21.48
N VAL A 99 6.98 4.50 -21.14
CA VAL A 99 7.31 5.35 -19.98
C VAL A 99 7.25 4.52 -18.70
N PHE A 100 6.18 3.74 -18.52
CA PHE A 100 6.04 2.83 -17.36
C PHE A 100 7.23 1.86 -17.27
N VAL A 101 7.57 1.16 -18.36
CA VAL A 101 8.66 0.17 -18.34
C VAL A 101 10.00 0.83 -18.02
N ARG A 102 10.28 2.01 -18.58
CA ARG A 102 11.50 2.77 -18.26
C ARG A 102 11.57 3.18 -16.80
N GLN A 103 10.48 3.70 -16.25
CA GLN A 103 10.41 4.04 -14.83
C GLN A 103 10.52 2.81 -13.94
N ALA A 104 9.89 1.69 -14.33
CA ALA A 104 10.02 0.42 -13.63
C ALA A 104 11.47 -0.11 -13.62
N LEU A 105 12.19 -0.02 -14.74
CA LEU A 105 13.61 -0.39 -14.82
C LEU A 105 14.48 0.49 -13.92
N HIS A 106 14.24 1.81 -13.91
CA HIS A 106 14.93 2.73 -13.00
C HIS A 106 14.67 2.37 -11.52
N ALA A 107 13.41 2.13 -11.16
CA ALA A 107 13.03 1.75 -9.82
C ALA A 107 13.59 0.36 -9.43
N CYS A 108 13.65 -0.60 -10.36
CA CYS A 108 14.32 -1.88 -10.17
C CYS A 108 15.81 -1.71 -9.88
N ALA A 109 16.50 -0.84 -10.61
CA ALA A 109 17.94 -0.59 -10.42
C ALA A 109 18.22 0.03 -9.04
N THR A 110 17.43 1.02 -8.65
CA THR A 110 17.53 1.67 -7.34
C THR A 110 17.24 0.68 -6.19
N THR A 111 16.18 -0.12 -6.32
CA THR A 111 15.82 -1.12 -5.31
C THR A 111 16.87 -2.23 -5.23
N LEU A 112 17.37 -2.71 -6.36
CA LEU A 112 18.44 -3.72 -6.40
C LEU A 112 19.69 -3.18 -5.71
N LEU A 113 20.12 -1.97 -6.02
CA LEU A 113 21.26 -1.32 -5.38
C LEU A 113 21.06 -1.26 -3.85
N THR A 114 19.89 -0.85 -3.38
CA THR A 114 19.54 -0.83 -1.95
C THR A 114 19.70 -2.20 -1.30
N ILE A 115 19.21 -3.25 -1.96
CA ILE A 115 19.31 -4.63 -1.46
C ILE A 115 20.77 -5.07 -1.40
N LEU A 116 21.56 -4.79 -2.42
CA LEU A 116 22.96 -5.18 -2.46
C LEU A 116 23.80 -4.43 -1.43
N VAL A 117 23.50 -3.16 -1.16
CA VAL A 117 24.15 -2.37 -0.10
C VAL A 117 23.80 -2.89 1.29
N LYS A 118 22.56 -3.32 1.51
CA LYS A 118 22.12 -3.94 2.77
C LYS A 118 22.63 -5.37 2.95
N HIS A 119 22.76 -6.11 1.87
CA HIS A 119 23.16 -7.51 1.85
C HIS A 119 24.33 -7.75 0.87
N PRO A 120 25.53 -7.22 1.14
CA PRO A 120 26.68 -7.27 0.19
C PRO A 120 27.10 -8.70 -0.14
N ASP A 121 26.86 -9.64 0.74
CA ASP A 121 27.10 -11.07 0.51
C ASP A 121 26.37 -11.64 -0.72
N LEU A 122 25.18 -11.11 -1.06
CA LEU A 122 24.46 -11.51 -2.26
C LEU A 122 25.25 -11.24 -3.53
N PHE A 123 25.92 -10.09 -3.58
CA PHE A 123 26.77 -9.71 -4.70
C PHE A 123 28.08 -10.50 -4.69
N ARG A 124 28.76 -10.52 -3.55
CA ARG A 124 30.09 -11.15 -3.41
C ARG A 124 30.08 -12.65 -3.75
N ARG A 125 29.03 -13.38 -3.32
CA ARG A 125 28.88 -14.82 -3.58
C ARG A 125 28.30 -15.13 -4.97
N ALA A 126 27.83 -14.11 -5.68
CA ALA A 126 27.28 -14.29 -7.01
C ALA A 126 28.38 -14.66 -8.03
N PRO A 127 28.07 -15.48 -9.04
CA PRO A 127 28.99 -15.73 -10.15
C PRO A 127 29.44 -14.43 -10.84
N PRO A 128 30.66 -14.33 -11.36
CA PRO A 128 31.17 -13.11 -12.00
C PRO A 128 30.25 -12.53 -13.09
N THR A 129 29.61 -13.41 -13.88
CA THR A 129 28.65 -12.99 -14.91
C THR A 129 27.41 -12.30 -14.31
N VAL A 130 26.96 -12.72 -13.14
CA VAL A 130 25.84 -12.10 -12.40
C VAL A 130 26.26 -10.75 -11.84
N GLN A 131 27.46 -10.66 -11.24
CA GLN A 131 28.02 -9.39 -10.74
C GLN A 131 28.15 -8.37 -11.87
N MET A 132 28.70 -8.76 -13.03
CA MET A 132 28.79 -7.89 -14.21
C MET A 132 27.41 -7.44 -14.70
N THR A 133 26.43 -8.34 -14.73
CA THR A 133 25.07 -8.01 -15.15
C THR A 133 24.43 -7.00 -14.20
N PHE A 134 24.55 -7.19 -12.89
CA PHE A 134 24.01 -6.23 -11.90
C PHE A 134 24.70 -4.87 -11.97
N HIS A 135 26.02 -4.86 -12.09
CA HIS A 135 26.77 -3.61 -12.22
C HIS A 135 26.32 -2.83 -13.47
N TRP A 136 26.27 -3.50 -14.63
CA TRP A 136 25.77 -2.89 -15.85
C TRP A 136 24.33 -2.40 -15.71
N PHE A 137 23.43 -3.23 -15.17
CA PHE A 137 22.01 -2.90 -15.02
C PHE A 137 21.82 -1.66 -14.14
N ILE A 138 22.50 -1.59 -13.01
CA ILE A 138 22.47 -0.43 -12.11
C ILE A 138 22.98 0.81 -12.86
N GLN A 139 24.16 0.74 -13.48
CA GLN A 139 24.74 1.87 -14.22
C GLN A 139 23.85 2.38 -15.36
N ALA A 140 23.19 1.47 -16.09
CA ALA A 140 22.33 1.81 -17.22
C ALA A 140 21.00 2.46 -16.81
N HIS A 141 20.51 2.16 -15.59
CA HIS A 141 19.15 2.55 -15.20
C HIS A 141 19.05 3.40 -13.92
N ILE A 142 20.15 3.71 -13.21
CA ILE A 142 20.10 4.65 -12.08
C ILE A 142 19.93 6.10 -12.54
N SER A 143 19.52 6.98 -11.61
CA SER A 143 19.41 8.43 -11.85
C SER A 143 20.75 9.04 -12.28
N ALA A 144 20.66 10.10 -13.08
CA ALA A 144 21.82 10.92 -13.43
C ALA A 144 22.45 11.59 -12.20
N ASP A 145 21.67 11.91 -11.17
CA ASP A 145 22.14 12.45 -9.90
C ASP A 145 22.65 11.34 -8.97
N ARG A 146 23.83 10.82 -9.32
CA ARG A 146 24.49 9.73 -8.59
C ARG A 146 24.93 10.14 -7.17
N GLN A 147 25.25 11.41 -6.97
CA GLN A 147 25.71 11.93 -5.68
C GLN A 147 24.55 11.95 -4.65
N HIS A 148 23.40 12.46 -5.07
CA HIS A 148 22.21 12.47 -4.23
C HIS A 148 21.72 11.04 -3.94
N LEU A 149 21.72 10.18 -4.95
CA LEU A 149 21.38 8.76 -4.78
C LEU A 149 22.30 8.10 -3.74
N TRP A 150 23.62 8.33 -3.84
CA TRP A 150 24.58 7.79 -2.89
C TRP A 150 24.36 8.31 -1.47
N ALA A 151 24.16 9.61 -1.28
CA ALA A 151 23.89 10.18 0.04
C ALA A 151 22.67 9.51 0.70
N SER A 152 21.60 9.29 -0.06
CA SER A 152 20.41 8.58 0.43
C SER A 152 20.64 7.09 0.75
N MET A 153 21.56 6.43 0.03
CA MET A 153 21.84 5.00 0.19
C MET A 153 22.89 4.70 1.28
N ALA A 154 23.84 5.60 1.47
CA ALA A 154 24.93 5.41 2.44
C ALA A 154 24.42 5.23 3.88
N GLU A 155 23.31 5.89 4.22
CA GLU A 155 22.66 5.76 5.52
C GLU A 155 21.98 4.39 5.71
N GLN A 156 21.65 3.70 4.62
CA GLN A 156 20.99 2.39 4.63
C GLN A 156 21.98 1.23 4.67
N ALA A 157 23.27 1.49 4.45
CA ALA A 157 24.32 0.47 4.50
C ALA A 157 24.51 -0.02 5.93
N VAL A 158 24.43 -1.33 6.12
CA VAL A 158 24.54 -1.98 7.44
C VAL A 158 26.01 -1.93 7.94
N ASN A 159 26.99 -1.91 7.02
CA ASN A 159 28.41 -1.96 7.31
C ASN A 159 29.25 -1.26 6.24
N ASP A 160 30.56 -1.16 6.49
CA ASP A 160 31.50 -0.51 5.56
C ASP A 160 31.66 -1.29 4.24
N GLU A 161 31.48 -2.61 4.23
CA GLU A 161 31.49 -3.42 3.02
C GLU A 161 30.32 -3.04 2.09
N GLY A 162 29.11 -2.85 2.64
CA GLY A 162 27.95 -2.37 1.89
C GLY A 162 28.18 -0.97 1.32
N LYS A 163 28.83 -0.07 2.09
CA LYS A 163 29.21 1.27 1.60
C LYS A 163 30.17 1.19 0.44
N ALA A 164 31.26 0.40 0.58
CA ALA A 164 32.25 0.23 -0.48
C ALA A 164 31.64 -0.35 -1.75
N LEU A 165 30.76 -1.35 -1.61
CA LEU A 165 30.03 -1.94 -2.74
C LEU A 165 29.12 -0.91 -3.42
N GLY A 166 28.37 -0.12 -2.67
CA GLY A 166 27.52 0.93 -3.22
C GLY A 166 28.31 1.98 -4.00
N GLN A 167 29.44 2.44 -3.47
CA GLN A 167 30.36 3.33 -4.18
C GLN A 167 30.86 2.71 -5.49
N HIS A 168 31.31 1.47 -5.45
CA HIS A 168 31.75 0.74 -6.63
C HIS A 168 30.63 0.68 -7.69
N LEU A 169 29.43 0.24 -7.32
CA LEU A 169 28.32 0.07 -8.26
C LEU A 169 27.80 1.38 -8.85
N ILE A 170 27.92 2.50 -8.14
CA ILE A 170 27.43 3.81 -8.59
C ILE A 170 28.48 4.57 -9.40
N PHE A 171 29.74 4.59 -8.98
CA PHE A 171 30.74 5.51 -9.51
C PHE A 171 31.76 4.85 -10.43
N GLU A 172 32.06 3.56 -10.27
CA GLU A 172 32.99 2.89 -11.16
C GLU A 172 32.25 2.45 -12.43
N PRO A 173 32.83 2.67 -13.63
CA PRO A 173 32.18 2.29 -14.88
C PRO A 173 32.05 0.78 -14.98
N ALA A 174 30.90 0.30 -15.45
CA ALA A 174 30.69 -1.11 -15.72
C ALA A 174 31.66 -1.58 -16.82
N THR A 175 32.29 -2.72 -16.60
CA THR A 175 33.35 -3.26 -17.49
C THR A 175 32.86 -3.72 -18.86
N ALA A 176 31.54 -3.90 -19.03
CA ALA A 176 30.94 -4.32 -20.29
C ALA A 176 29.57 -3.66 -20.49
N ILE A 177 29.26 -3.27 -21.72
CA ILE A 177 27.90 -2.93 -22.14
C ILE A 177 27.24 -4.25 -22.53
N LEU A 178 26.30 -4.69 -21.69
CA LEU A 178 25.49 -5.86 -21.96
C LEU A 178 24.18 -5.41 -22.63
N TYR A 179 23.79 -6.11 -23.68
CA TYR A 179 22.47 -5.91 -24.32
C TYR A 179 22.24 -4.53 -24.97
N PRO A 180 23.14 -4.00 -25.83
CA PRO A 180 23.03 -2.64 -26.40
C PRO A 180 21.77 -2.47 -27.29
N ASP A 181 21.29 -3.55 -27.94
CA ASP A 181 20.14 -3.53 -28.88
C ASP A 181 18.92 -4.31 -28.35
N THR A 182 18.78 -4.43 -27.03
CA THR A 182 17.72 -5.25 -26.43
C THR A 182 16.52 -4.38 -26.06
N THR A 183 15.31 -4.90 -26.31
CA THR A 183 14.08 -4.23 -25.88
C THR A 183 14.00 -4.18 -24.36
N GLU A 184 13.32 -3.13 -23.82
CA GLU A 184 13.14 -2.92 -22.38
C GLU A 184 12.50 -4.15 -21.68
N GLN A 185 11.55 -4.82 -22.34
CA GLN A 185 10.93 -6.06 -21.84
C GLN A 185 11.95 -7.22 -21.70
N ARG A 186 12.85 -7.35 -22.65
CA ARG A 186 13.93 -8.36 -22.57
C ARG A 186 14.92 -8.04 -21.47
N ILE A 187 15.16 -6.76 -21.18
CA ILE A 187 15.99 -6.35 -20.03
C ILE A 187 15.35 -6.82 -18.72
N ILE A 188 14.03 -6.65 -18.55
CA ILE A 188 13.31 -7.19 -17.38
C ILE A 188 13.44 -8.72 -17.30
N ALA A 189 13.29 -9.42 -18.40
CA ALA A 189 13.45 -10.89 -18.45
C ALA A 189 14.88 -11.31 -18.06
N HIS A 190 15.91 -10.62 -18.53
CA HIS A 190 17.29 -10.87 -18.14
C HIS A 190 17.55 -10.57 -16.66
N LEU A 191 16.98 -9.47 -16.15
CA LEU A 191 17.06 -9.12 -14.73
C LEU A 191 16.45 -10.24 -13.87
N THR A 192 15.23 -10.69 -14.19
CA THR A 192 14.56 -11.75 -13.42
C THR A 192 15.35 -13.05 -13.43
N ALA A 193 15.87 -13.48 -14.58
CA ALA A 193 16.72 -14.65 -14.68
C ALA A 193 18.03 -14.52 -13.88
N THR A 194 18.59 -13.30 -13.83
CA THR A 194 19.82 -13.03 -13.07
C THR A 194 19.56 -13.02 -11.56
N LEU A 195 18.44 -12.45 -11.12
CA LEU A 195 18.00 -12.45 -9.72
C LEU A 195 17.78 -13.86 -9.17
N GLN A 196 17.21 -14.76 -9.98
CA GLN A 196 17.00 -16.16 -9.61
C GLN A 196 18.32 -16.90 -9.29
N ARG A 197 19.43 -16.50 -9.90
CA ARG A 197 20.75 -17.09 -9.64
C ARG A 197 21.33 -16.74 -8.26
N ILE A 198 20.80 -15.71 -7.61
CA ILE A 198 21.16 -15.32 -6.22
C ILE A 198 20.05 -15.62 -5.21
N GLY A 199 19.03 -16.38 -5.61
CA GLY A 199 17.93 -16.80 -4.73
C GLY A 199 16.74 -15.84 -4.66
N ILE A 200 16.75 -14.73 -5.39
CA ILE A 200 15.60 -13.81 -5.51
C ILE A 200 14.72 -14.33 -6.65
N ARG A 201 13.49 -14.76 -6.32
CA ARG A 201 12.60 -15.49 -7.24
C ARG A 201 12.08 -14.68 -8.43
N GLY A 202 12.09 -13.33 -8.32
CA GLY A 202 11.62 -12.46 -9.39
C GLY A 202 11.37 -11.04 -8.93
N VAL A 203 10.62 -10.29 -9.75
CA VAL A 203 10.30 -8.87 -9.57
C VAL A 203 8.82 -8.68 -9.34
N TRP A 204 8.45 -7.95 -8.28
CA TRP A 204 7.12 -7.41 -8.09
C TRP A 204 7.13 -5.91 -8.33
N ILE A 205 6.28 -5.42 -9.24
CA ILE A 205 5.98 -3.99 -9.34
C ILE A 205 4.69 -3.75 -8.56
N THR A 206 4.79 -3.10 -7.41
CA THR A 206 3.61 -2.70 -6.62
C THR A 206 3.18 -1.31 -7.05
N ILE A 207 1.90 -1.15 -7.39
CA ILE A 207 1.31 0.11 -7.87
C ILE A 207 0.25 0.55 -6.86
N ASP A 208 0.45 1.71 -6.24
CA ASP A 208 -0.45 2.29 -5.23
C ASP A 208 -0.38 3.82 -5.30
N GLY A 209 -1.24 4.54 -4.57
CA GLY A 209 -1.16 6.00 -4.48
C GLY A 209 -1.91 6.76 -5.59
N PHE A 210 -3.04 6.24 -6.06
CA PHE A 210 -3.86 6.85 -7.12
C PHE A 210 -4.63 8.10 -6.69
N ASP A 211 -4.82 8.35 -5.40
CA ASP A 211 -5.69 9.42 -4.90
C ASP A 211 -5.34 10.83 -5.42
N PRO A 212 -4.05 11.25 -5.55
CA PRO A 212 -3.69 12.54 -6.13
C PRO A 212 -4.10 12.69 -7.60
N TRP A 213 -4.07 11.59 -8.35
CA TRP A 213 -4.30 11.53 -9.80
C TRP A 213 -5.77 11.64 -10.15
N LEU A 214 -6.63 11.00 -9.36
CA LEU A 214 -8.07 11.03 -9.55
C LEU A 214 -8.65 12.43 -9.36
N ARG A 215 -7.91 13.35 -8.74
CA ARG A 215 -8.29 14.76 -8.62
C ARG A 215 -8.18 15.52 -9.93
N GLY A 216 -7.31 15.08 -10.86
CA GLY A 216 -7.11 15.68 -12.18
C GLY A 216 -8.04 15.08 -13.23
N SER A 217 -7.65 13.98 -13.84
CA SER A 217 -8.41 13.29 -14.90
C SER A 217 -8.48 11.80 -14.67
N THR A 218 -9.63 11.32 -14.19
CA THR A 218 -9.88 9.89 -14.02
C THR A 218 -9.76 9.12 -15.33
N ALA A 219 -10.20 9.72 -16.46
CA ALA A 219 -10.16 9.10 -17.76
C ALA A 219 -8.72 8.82 -18.24
N LEU A 220 -7.80 9.78 -18.07
CA LEU A 220 -6.40 9.61 -18.45
C LEU A 220 -5.73 8.51 -17.62
N VAL A 221 -5.95 8.50 -16.31
CA VAL A 221 -5.42 7.46 -15.41
C VAL A 221 -5.93 6.08 -15.80
N SER A 222 -7.24 5.97 -16.07
CA SER A 222 -7.86 4.73 -16.57
C SER A 222 -7.19 4.24 -17.84
N GLU A 223 -7.03 5.10 -18.84
CA GLU A 223 -6.44 4.75 -20.14
C GLU A 223 -5.01 4.23 -19.99
N GLN A 224 -4.19 4.91 -19.18
CA GLN A 224 -2.82 4.51 -18.91
C GLN A 224 -2.75 3.16 -18.19
N MET A 225 -3.60 2.95 -17.16
CA MET A 225 -3.65 1.68 -16.46
C MET A 225 -4.13 0.54 -17.34
N ILE A 226 -5.16 0.76 -18.18
CA ILE A 226 -5.59 -0.23 -19.17
C ILE A 226 -4.45 -0.60 -20.11
N ALA A 227 -3.69 0.37 -20.62
CA ALA A 227 -2.57 0.12 -21.50
C ALA A 227 -1.50 -0.74 -20.84
N ILE A 228 -1.10 -0.42 -19.60
CA ILE A 228 -0.12 -1.19 -18.81
C ILE A 228 -0.61 -2.62 -18.58
N LEU A 229 -1.84 -2.77 -18.10
CA LEU A 229 -2.46 -4.06 -17.79
C LEU A 229 -2.84 -4.88 -19.04
N SER A 230 -2.76 -4.30 -20.24
CA SER A 230 -2.98 -4.99 -21.51
C SER A 230 -1.69 -5.48 -22.18
N THR A 231 -0.51 -5.18 -21.60
CA THR A 231 0.77 -5.56 -22.18
C THR A 231 1.10 -7.02 -21.83
N LEU A 232 0.54 -7.95 -22.59
CA LEU A 232 0.70 -9.40 -22.34
C LEU A 232 2.16 -9.83 -22.33
N GLU A 233 3.02 -9.23 -23.14
CA GLU A 233 4.45 -9.50 -23.19
C GLU A 233 5.16 -9.30 -21.85
N LEU A 234 4.71 -8.33 -21.03
CA LEU A 234 5.21 -8.14 -19.66
C LEU A 234 4.59 -9.16 -18.70
N LEU A 235 3.28 -9.38 -18.83
CA LEU A 235 2.52 -10.24 -17.92
C LEU A 235 2.87 -11.73 -18.08
N ASP A 236 3.36 -12.12 -19.25
CA ASP A 236 3.79 -13.49 -19.54
C ASP A 236 5.29 -13.75 -19.19
N LEU A 237 6.01 -12.71 -18.70
CA LEU A 237 7.40 -12.89 -18.26
C LEU A 237 7.47 -13.76 -17.00
N ASN A 238 8.28 -14.81 -17.08
CA ASN A 238 8.54 -15.65 -15.91
C ASN A 238 9.31 -14.85 -14.84
N GLY A 239 8.82 -14.88 -13.61
CA GLY A 239 9.43 -14.16 -12.51
C GLY A 239 9.09 -12.65 -12.47
N PHE A 240 8.03 -12.21 -13.15
CA PHE A 240 7.54 -10.83 -13.11
C PHE A 240 6.06 -10.81 -12.71
N ALA A 241 5.68 -9.88 -11.83
CA ALA A 241 4.30 -9.69 -11.47
C ALA A 241 3.98 -8.20 -11.17
N ILE A 242 2.81 -7.77 -11.57
CA ILE A 242 2.23 -6.48 -11.19
C ILE A 242 1.27 -6.72 -10.02
N LYS A 243 1.41 -5.95 -8.94
CA LYS A 243 0.53 -5.93 -7.77
C LYS A 243 -0.06 -4.53 -7.64
N MET A 244 -1.25 -4.33 -8.18
CA MET A 244 -1.91 -3.01 -8.23
C MET A 244 -2.97 -2.90 -7.14
N PHE A 245 -2.98 -1.77 -6.42
CA PHE A 245 -3.94 -1.44 -5.36
C PHE A 245 -4.75 -0.22 -5.79
N ALA A 246 -5.83 -0.47 -6.53
CA ALA A 246 -6.57 0.56 -7.23
C ALA A 246 -7.83 1.03 -6.46
N PRO A 247 -8.26 2.29 -6.64
CA PRO A 247 -9.56 2.74 -6.18
C PRO A 247 -10.69 2.00 -6.90
N ARG A 248 -11.81 1.78 -6.20
CA ARG A 248 -13.00 1.13 -6.78
C ARG A 248 -13.54 1.86 -8.01
N ALA A 249 -13.37 3.17 -8.08
CA ALA A 249 -13.78 3.98 -9.23
C ALA A 249 -13.14 3.55 -10.57
N LEU A 250 -11.98 2.89 -10.53
CA LEU A 250 -11.28 2.39 -11.72
C LEU A 250 -11.66 0.94 -12.08
N GLU A 251 -12.47 0.25 -11.28
CA GLU A 251 -12.77 -1.18 -11.45
C GLU A 251 -13.37 -1.49 -12.81
N SER A 252 -14.40 -0.73 -13.23
CA SER A 252 -15.08 -0.92 -14.51
C SER A 252 -14.16 -0.74 -15.73
N ASP A 253 -13.18 0.13 -15.61
CA ASP A 253 -12.22 0.40 -16.66
C ASP A 253 -11.13 -0.67 -16.70
N ILE A 254 -10.58 -1.01 -15.54
CA ILE A 254 -9.55 -2.04 -15.39
C ILE A 254 -10.02 -3.41 -15.91
N THR A 255 -11.29 -3.77 -15.67
CA THR A 255 -11.87 -5.04 -16.15
C THR A 255 -11.82 -5.20 -17.66
N ARG A 256 -11.72 -4.10 -18.43
CA ARG A 256 -11.57 -4.11 -19.88
C ARG A 256 -10.15 -4.37 -20.37
N SER A 257 -9.16 -4.38 -19.48
CA SER A 257 -7.77 -4.64 -19.86
C SER A 257 -7.56 -6.07 -20.37
N TRP A 258 -6.71 -6.23 -21.40
CA TRP A 258 -6.41 -7.55 -21.97
C TRP A 258 -5.81 -8.53 -20.97
N GLY A 259 -5.05 -8.05 -19.98
CA GLY A 259 -4.47 -8.90 -18.93
C GLY A 259 -5.56 -9.62 -18.12
N ILE A 260 -6.64 -8.92 -17.76
CA ILE A 260 -7.79 -9.52 -17.06
C ILE A 260 -8.60 -10.40 -18.01
N VAL A 261 -8.96 -9.89 -19.19
CA VAL A 261 -9.77 -10.65 -20.19
C VAL A 261 -9.07 -11.98 -20.57
N LYS A 262 -7.74 -12.01 -20.65
CA LYS A 262 -6.97 -13.22 -20.96
C LYS A 262 -6.56 -14.03 -19.72
N GLY A 263 -7.01 -13.65 -18.53
CA GLY A 263 -6.73 -14.38 -17.28
C GLY A 263 -5.27 -14.32 -16.82
N ARG A 264 -4.49 -13.33 -17.29
CA ARG A 264 -3.11 -13.09 -16.83
C ARG A 264 -3.05 -12.33 -15.53
N ILE A 265 -4.09 -11.57 -15.23
CA ILE A 265 -4.24 -10.79 -14.01
C ILE A 265 -5.48 -11.29 -13.27
N GLU A 266 -5.34 -11.52 -11.98
CA GLU A 266 -6.46 -11.73 -11.09
C GLU A 266 -6.99 -10.39 -10.60
N LEU A 267 -8.32 -10.21 -10.66
CA LEU A 267 -8.99 -9.04 -10.07
C LEU A 267 -9.68 -9.47 -8.77
N ASP A 268 -9.45 -8.74 -7.71
CA ASP A 268 -10.11 -8.98 -6.42
C ASP A 268 -10.57 -7.68 -5.78
N THR A 269 -11.58 -7.75 -4.91
CA THR A 269 -12.11 -6.60 -4.18
C THR A 269 -11.79 -6.76 -2.70
N LEU A 270 -11.10 -5.78 -2.11
CA LEU A 270 -10.81 -5.77 -0.69
C LEU A 270 -12.06 -5.42 0.10
N THR A 271 -12.60 -6.43 0.77
CA THR A 271 -13.78 -6.33 1.63
C THR A 271 -13.48 -6.87 3.02
N TRP A 272 -14.24 -6.40 4.01
CA TRP A 272 -14.08 -6.79 5.41
C TRP A 272 -15.42 -7.23 6.01
N THR A 273 -15.40 -8.28 6.81
CA THR A 273 -16.56 -8.64 7.63
C THR A 273 -16.67 -7.71 8.84
N PRO A 274 -17.84 -7.57 9.47
CA PRO A 274 -18.00 -6.79 10.70
C PRO A 274 -17.05 -7.26 11.83
N GLU A 275 -16.76 -8.55 11.92
CA GLU A 275 -15.86 -9.15 12.90
C GLU A 275 -14.40 -8.72 12.65
N GLN A 276 -13.98 -8.73 11.37
CA GLN A 276 -12.66 -8.25 10.97
C GLN A 276 -12.53 -6.74 11.23
N LEU A 277 -13.56 -5.94 10.91
CA LEU A 277 -13.58 -4.51 11.21
C LEU A 277 -13.50 -4.23 12.71
N THR A 278 -14.21 -5.01 13.54
CA THR A 278 -14.09 -4.94 14.99
C THR A 278 -12.64 -5.21 15.43
N THR A 279 -12.04 -6.31 14.96
CA THR A 279 -10.66 -6.68 15.29
C THR A 279 -9.65 -5.62 14.86
N ILE A 280 -9.80 -5.07 13.64
CA ILE A 280 -8.94 -3.98 13.15
C ILE A 280 -9.07 -2.76 14.06
N THR A 281 -10.30 -2.39 14.42
CA THR A 281 -10.58 -1.22 15.28
C THR A 281 -9.96 -1.41 16.66
N GLU A 282 -10.17 -2.57 17.30
CA GLU A 282 -9.62 -2.91 18.62
C GLU A 282 -8.08 -2.86 18.60
N ARG A 283 -7.43 -3.45 17.59
CA ARG A 283 -5.96 -3.43 17.47
C ARG A 283 -5.41 -2.02 17.30
N HIS A 284 -6.06 -1.17 16.50
CA HIS A 284 -5.62 0.22 16.32
C HIS A 284 -5.74 1.01 17.62
N ILE A 285 -6.84 0.88 18.33
CA ILE A 285 -7.05 1.55 19.63
C ILE A 285 -6.03 1.04 20.64
N ALA A 286 -5.85 -0.29 20.73
CA ALA A 286 -4.89 -0.94 21.60
C ALA A 286 -3.46 -0.42 21.39
N ALA A 287 -3.03 -0.35 20.12
CA ALA A 287 -1.71 0.18 19.74
C ALA A 287 -1.54 1.67 20.12
N LYS A 288 -2.58 2.49 19.93
CA LYS A 288 -2.55 3.92 20.29
C LYS A 288 -2.54 4.18 21.79
N ILE A 289 -3.28 3.37 22.55
CA ILE A 289 -3.34 3.50 24.03
C ILE A 289 -2.16 2.80 24.71
N GLY A 290 -1.39 1.98 23.97
CA GLY A 290 -0.30 1.18 24.53
C GLY A 290 -0.78 -0.01 25.37
N LYS A 291 -2.00 -0.52 25.11
CA LYS A 291 -2.60 -1.66 25.81
C LYS A 291 -2.87 -2.80 24.83
N PRO A 292 -2.00 -3.79 24.68
CA PRO A 292 -2.05 -4.77 23.57
C PRO A 292 -3.30 -5.68 23.55
N SER A 293 -4.05 -5.76 24.64
CA SER A 293 -5.25 -6.61 24.75
C SER A 293 -6.52 -5.80 24.99
N LEU A 294 -6.63 -4.60 24.41
CA LEU A 294 -7.80 -3.74 24.61
C LEU A 294 -8.94 -4.13 23.67
N HIS A 295 -10.13 -4.35 24.23
CA HIS A 295 -11.38 -4.62 23.50
C HIS A 295 -12.36 -3.43 23.62
N LEU A 296 -13.40 -3.40 22.79
CA LEU A 296 -14.43 -2.36 22.86
C LEU A 296 -15.14 -2.33 24.22
N SER A 297 -15.29 -3.51 24.88
CA SER A 297 -15.81 -3.64 26.23
C SER A 297 -14.97 -2.95 27.30
N ASP A 298 -13.68 -2.78 27.05
CA ASP A 298 -12.77 -2.10 27.99
C ASP A 298 -12.86 -0.57 27.87
N LEU A 299 -13.35 -0.09 26.74
CA LEU A 299 -13.60 1.36 26.53
C LEU A 299 -14.87 1.81 27.22
N CYS A 300 -15.94 1.00 27.16
CA CYS A 300 -17.24 1.36 27.69
C CYS A 300 -18.08 0.10 27.97
N VAL A 301 -18.88 0.15 29.04
CA VAL A 301 -19.81 -0.95 29.39
C VAL A 301 -20.92 -1.18 28.36
N ALA A 302 -21.08 -0.31 27.37
CA ALA A 302 -22.07 -0.39 26.30
C ALA A 302 -21.56 -1.12 25.04
N ASP A 303 -20.69 -2.09 25.17
CA ASP A 303 -20.01 -2.80 24.06
C ASP A 303 -20.94 -3.19 22.91
N ARG A 304 -22.06 -3.83 23.18
CA ARG A 304 -23.04 -4.25 22.16
C ARG A 304 -23.60 -3.07 21.37
N ASP A 305 -24.00 -1.98 22.09
CA ASP A 305 -24.54 -0.79 21.46
C ASP A 305 -23.48 -0.06 20.59
N ILE A 306 -22.22 -0.10 21.00
CA ILE A 306 -21.08 0.42 20.23
C ILE A 306 -20.90 -0.38 18.95
N ARG A 307 -20.91 -1.71 19.01
CA ARG A 307 -20.78 -2.57 17.82
C ARG A 307 -21.92 -2.35 16.84
N ASP A 308 -23.17 -2.32 17.33
CA ASP A 308 -24.35 -2.05 16.52
C ASP A 308 -24.29 -0.66 15.85
N TRP A 309 -23.77 0.34 16.57
CA TRP A 309 -23.55 1.68 16.04
C TRP A 309 -22.48 1.72 14.95
N LEU A 310 -21.33 1.06 15.17
CA LEU A 310 -20.27 0.96 14.19
C LEU A 310 -20.71 0.23 12.92
N GLN A 311 -21.42 -0.89 13.06
CA GLN A 311 -21.98 -1.63 11.92
C GLN A 311 -22.97 -0.79 11.12
N ARG A 312 -23.79 0.00 11.80
CA ARG A 312 -24.83 0.81 11.18
C ARG A 312 -24.30 2.05 10.47
N TYR A 313 -23.28 2.70 11.00
CA TYR A 313 -22.84 4.03 10.57
C TYR A 313 -21.36 4.12 10.16
N GLY A 314 -20.57 3.12 10.43
CA GLY A 314 -19.12 3.07 10.14
C GLY A 314 -18.78 2.67 8.72
N GLY A 315 -19.79 2.21 7.96
CA GLY A 315 -19.57 1.73 6.59
C GLY A 315 -18.75 0.43 6.53
N SER A 316 -18.22 0.14 5.35
CA SER A 316 -17.50 -1.11 5.04
C SER A 316 -15.98 -0.98 5.16
N THR A 317 -15.45 0.13 5.69
CA THR A 317 -14.02 0.38 5.70
C THR A 317 -13.45 0.57 7.12
N PRO A 318 -12.21 0.11 7.37
CA PRO A 318 -11.52 0.35 8.65
C PRO A 318 -11.46 1.82 9.04
N ARG A 319 -11.17 2.72 8.08
CA ARG A 319 -11.09 4.16 8.34
C ARG A 319 -12.42 4.74 8.82
N GLY A 320 -13.54 4.28 8.24
CA GLY A 320 -14.87 4.74 8.65
C GLY A 320 -15.18 4.37 10.11
N TRP A 321 -14.85 3.14 10.51
CA TRP A 321 -15.03 2.68 11.88
C TRP A 321 -14.14 3.45 12.87
N LEU A 322 -12.87 3.65 12.52
CA LEU A 322 -11.92 4.41 13.37
C LEU A 322 -12.34 5.87 13.56
N ARG A 323 -12.87 6.51 12.51
CA ARG A 323 -13.42 7.88 12.62
C ARG A 323 -14.64 7.94 13.51
N LEU A 324 -15.55 6.99 13.35
CA LEU A 324 -16.80 6.98 14.08
C LEU A 324 -16.61 6.71 15.59
N ILE A 325 -15.63 5.85 15.96
CA ILE A 325 -15.33 5.52 17.36
C ILE A 325 -14.44 6.54 18.07
N ARG A 326 -13.80 7.43 17.33
CA ARG A 326 -12.84 8.40 17.86
C ARG A 326 -13.34 9.17 19.09
N PRO A 327 -14.56 9.75 19.11
CA PRO A 327 -15.03 10.48 20.28
C PRO A 327 -15.07 9.64 21.56
N LEU A 328 -15.33 8.33 21.44
CA LEU A 328 -15.30 7.40 22.58
C LEU A 328 -13.87 7.17 23.05
N VAL A 329 -12.93 6.99 22.14
CA VAL A 329 -11.51 6.80 22.47
C VAL A 329 -10.94 8.04 23.15
N ASP A 330 -11.28 9.23 22.66
CA ASP A 330 -10.88 10.52 23.25
C ASP A 330 -11.44 10.67 24.67
N ALA A 331 -12.71 10.35 24.88
CA ALA A 331 -13.33 10.38 26.20
C ALA A 331 -12.71 9.36 27.17
N PHE A 332 -12.39 8.16 26.69
CA PHE A 332 -11.73 7.12 27.49
C PHE A 332 -10.31 7.55 27.88
N ALA A 333 -9.55 8.13 26.96
CA ALA A 333 -8.24 8.67 27.25
C ALA A 333 -8.29 9.83 28.26
N ALA A 334 -9.22 10.76 28.09
CA ALA A 334 -9.43 11.87 29.02
C ALA A 334 -9.82 11.42 30.46
N ALA A 335 -10.47 10.26 30.58
CA ALA A 335 -10.78 9.63 31.86
C ALA A 335 -9.60 8.82 32.46
N GLY A 336 -8.41 8.91 31.87
CA GLY A 336 -7.20 8.23 32.35
C GLY A 336 -7.07 6.77 31.88
N ALA A 337 -7.91 6.31 30.96
CA ALA A 337 -7.87 5.00 30.31
C ALA A 337 -7.78 3.78 31.27
N SER A 338 -8.30 3.90 32.49
CA SER A 338 -8.16 2.89 33.56
C SER A 338 -9.37 1.97 33.71
N HIS A 339 -10.57 2.49 33.50
CA HIS A 339 -11.82 1.77 33.68
C HIS A 339 -12.79 2.05 32.53
N PRO A 340 -13.65 1.07 32.17
CA PRO A 340 -14.67 1.29 31.14
C PRO A 340 -15.56 2.48 31.47
N LEU A 341 -15.85 3.31 30.46
CA LEU A 341 -16.76 4.43 30.61
C LEU A 341 -18.20 3.94 30.86
N PRO A 342 -19.01 4.64 31.66
CA PRO A 342 -20.41 4.28 31.90
C PRO A 342 -21.26 4.52 30.63
N HIS A 343 -22.38 3.80 30.53
CA HIS A 343 -23.34 3.89 29.41
C HIS A 343 -23.87 5.32 29.18
N SER A 344 -23.99 6.13 30.25
CA SER A 344 -24.40 7.52 30.15
C SER A 344 -23.47 8.40 29.32
N VAL A 345 -22.15 8.15 29.40
CA VAL A 345 -21.15 8.85 28.59
C VAL A 345 -21.31 8.48 27.12
N TRP A 346 -21.48 7.19 26.81
CA TRP A 346 -21.75 6.74 25.45
C TRP A 346 -23.02 7.39 24.86
N ASN A 347 -24.11 7.42 25.62
CA ASN A 347 -25.33 8.08 25.18
C ASN A 347 -25.18 9.60 24.96
N SER A 348 -24.34 10.26 25.76
CA SER A 348 -24.00 11.67 25.57
C SER A 348 -23.20 11.84 24.26
N LEU A 349 -22.19 10.99 24.01
CA LEU A 349 -21.37 11.03 22.80
C LEU A 349 -22.19 10.84 21.52
N LYS A 350 -23.14 9.89 21.52
CA LYS A 350 -24.06 9.70 20.38
C LYS A 350 -24.90 10.96 20.09
N ARG A 351 -25.25 11.75 21.09
CA ARG A 351 -26.03 12.99 20.91
C ARG A 351 -25.17 14.15 20.44
N THR A 352 -23.93 14.27 20.95
CA THR A 352 -23.02 15.37 20.61
C THR A 352 -22.29 15.14 19.28
N HIS A 353 -22.11 13.87 18.89
CA HIS A 353 -21.45 13.46 17.66
C HIS A 353 -22.35 12.54 16.82
N PRO A 354 -23.53 12.99 16.39
CA PRO A 354 -24.41 12.15 15.58
C PRO A 354 -23.81 11.89 14.20
N PRO A 355 -24.06 10.72 13.60
CA PRO A 355 -23.70 10.47 12.21
C PRO A 355 -24.37 11.50 11.30
N ARG A 356 -23.56 12.20 10.51
CA ARG A 356 -24.04 13.26 9.61
C ARG A 356 -24.45 12.70 8.26
N LEU A 357 -25.49 13.29 7.69
CA LEU A 357 -25.83 13.09 6.28
C LEU A 357 -24.78 13.82 5.42
N SER A 358 -24.25 13.15 4.43
CA SER A 358 -23.37 13.74 3.42
C SER A 358 -23.69 13.21 2.04
N ILE A 359 -23.44 14.01 1.00
CA ILE A 359 -23.72 13.66 -0.39
C ILE A 359 -22.45 13.88 -1.18
N ASP A 360 -21.98 12.82 -1.85
CA ASP A 360 -20.96 12.93 -2.88
C ASP A 360 -21.64 13.27 -4.22
N LEU A 361 -21.62 14.55 -4.56
CA LEU A 361 -22.26 15.07 -5.78
C LEU A 361 -21.59 14.57 -7.08
N LYS A 362 -20.31 14.13 -7.02
CA LYS A 362 -19.62 13.62 -8.21
C LYS A 362 -19.97 12.17 -8.50
N ALA A 363 -20.16 11.39 -7.45
CA ALA A 363 -20.47 9.96 -7.57
C ALA A 363 -21.97 9.65 -7.38
N ASP A 364 -22.82 10.67 -7.16
CA ASP A 364 -24.24 10.54 -6.85
C ASP A 364 -24.53 9.58 -5.66
N ARG A 365 -23.69 9.65 -4.61
CA ARG A 365 -23.77 8.75 -3.45
C ARG A 365 -24.18 9.52 -2.21
N VAL A 366 -25.01 8.90 -1.37
CA VAL A 366 -25.49 9.48 -0.10
C VAL A 366 -25.00 8.63 1.05
N PHE A 367 -24.54 9.27 2.12
CA PHE A 367 -24.00 8.61 3.30
C PHE A 367 -24.69 9.13 4.58
N ILE A 368 -24.82 8.26 5.57
CA ILE A 368 -25.10 8.63 6.98
C ILE A 368 -23.89 8.14 7.80
N GLY A 369 -23.14 9.09 8.36
CA GLY A 369 -21.81 8.79 8.88
C GLY A 369 -20.88 8.40 7.75
N GLU A 370 -20.31 7.19 7.81
CA GLU A 370 -19.46 6.61 6.77
C GLU A 370 -20.20 5.49 5.99
N ALA A 371 -21.47 5.21 6.33
CA ALA A 371 -22.28 4.18 5.69
C ALA A 371 -23.04 4.73 4.49
N GLU A 372 -22.84 4.12 3.31
CA GLU A 372 -23.57 4.48 2.11
C GLU A 372 -25.01 4.01 2.18
N ILE A 373 -25.95 4.86 1.77
CA ILE A 373 -27.35 4.51 1.60
C ILE A 373 -27.54 3.96 0.19
N VAL A 374 -27.56 2.63 0.09
CA VAL A 374 -27.74 1.95 -1.20
C VAL A 374 -29.23 1.86 -1.56
N GLY A 375 -29.56 1.96 -2.84
CA GLY A 375 -30.91 1.75 -3.35
C GLY A 375 -31.85 2.95 -3.21
N LEU A 376 -31.33 4.16 -3.01
CA LEU A 376 -32.09 5.38 -3.07
C LEU A 376 -32.77 5.55 -4.43
N GLN A 377 -34.09 5.75 -4.43
CA GLN A 377 -34.81 6.06 -5.67
C GLN A 377 -34.35 7.44 -6.20
N PRO A 378 -34.31 7.65 -7.54
CA PRO A 378 -33.87 8.92 -8.12
C PRO A 378 -34.62 10.15 -7.62
N ARG A 379 -35.90 10.00 -7.28
CA ARG A 379 -36.70 11.10 -6.70
C ARG A 379 -36.23 11.45 -5.27
N SER A 380 -35.95 10.45 -4.45
CA SER A 380 -35.46 10.65 -3.07
C SER A 380 -34.06 11.26 -3.09
N TYR A 381 -33.19 10.83 -4.00
CA TYR A 381 -31.87 11.42 -4.17
C TYR A 381 -31.95 12.92 -4.55
N ARG A 382 -32.81 13.28 -5.52
CA ARG A 382 -33.00 14.68 -5.93
C ARG A 382 -33.51 15.54 -4.78
N LEU A 383 -34.44 15.04 -3.96
CA LEU A 383 -34.93 15.73 -2.79
C LEU A 383 -33.83 15.95 -1.74
N LEU A 384 -33.05 14.91 -1.43
CA LEU A 384 -31.94 15.02 -0.48
C LEU A 384 -30.88 15.99 -0.98
N ARG A 385 -30.55 15.95 -2.26
CA ARG A 385 -29.61 16.89 -2.87
C ARG A 385 -30.10 18.33 -2.75
N TYR A 386 -31.37 18.59 -3.09
CA TYR A 386 -31.97 19.92 -2.96
C TYR A 386 -31.99 20.45 -1.52
N LEU A 387 -32.17 19.56 -0.54
CA LEU A 387 -32.15 19.93 0.87
C LEU A 387 -30.71 20.13 1.42
N TYR A 388 -29.73 19.56 0.76
CA TYR A 388 -28.31 19.62 1.13
C TYR A 388 -27.61 20.86 0.56
N GLU A 389 -27.98 21.27 -0.66
CA GLU A 389 -27.51 22.52 -1.33
C GLU A 389 -28.16 23.76 -0.71
#